data_c2af7ade3b9a50325f1157f6b54f9f86
#
_entry.id   c2af7ade3b9a50325f1157f6b54f9f86
#
_cell.length_a   1.000
_cell.length_b   1.000
_cell.length_c   1.000
_cell.angle_alpha   90.00
_cell.angle_beta   90.00
_cell.angle_gamma   90.00
#
_symmetry.space_group_name_H-M   'P 1'
#
loop_
_entity.id
_entity.type
_entity.pdbx_description
1 polymer ?
#
loop_
_entity_poly.entity_id
_entity_poly.type
_entity_poly.pdbx_seq_one_letter_code
_entity_poly.pdbx_strand_id
1 'polypeptide(L)'
;MGGDAERERWELRSGVGVGPLQFGMSSAEIAQALLVPGPQERVGGPYAQEDFQDGVKAFYDAGKLACVALDAVTGPQVFLSGFPLAGSDPEHGQQFLLDHAAEHGNCLLYTPDDSLSLTDLGVLLRSQQVGAARLTRPLFLKEEWLESEYCRDHLPLEGTSG
;
A
#
# COMPACT_ATOMS: atom_id res chain seq x y z
N MET A 1 3.50 -15.53 -21.24
CA MET A 1 3.11 -14.34 -20.91
C MET A 1 2.86 -14.15 -19.49
N GLY A 2 3.59 -13.48 -18.89
CA GLY A 2 3.45 -13.27 -17.50
C GLY A 2 2.37 -12.25 -17.23
N GLY A 3 1.72 -12.36 -16.12
CA GLY A 3 0.77 -11.38 -15.71
C GLY A 3 1.37 -10.00 -15.62
N ASP A 4 2.67 -9.93 -15.36
CA ASP A 4 3.32 -8.63 -15.21
C ASP A 4 3.27 -7.80 -16.49
N ALA A 5 3.28 -8.45 -17.65
CA ALA A 5 3.23 -7.71 -18.90
C ALA A 5 1.91 -6.98 -19.08
N GLU A 6 0.85 -7.52 -18.45
CA GLU A 6 -0.47 -6.93 -18.55
C GLU A 6 -0.88 -6.19 -17.31
N ARG A 7 -0.01 -6.20 -16.30
CA ARG A 7 -0.31 -5.59 -15.01
C ARG A 7 -0.13 -4.09 -15.12
N GLU A 8 -1.12 -3.35 -14.66
CA GLU A 8 -1.06 -1.90 -14.67
C GLU A 8 0.09 -1.43 -13.79
N ARG A 9 0.78 -0.39 -14.21
CA ARG A 9 1.87 0.19 -13.44
C ARG A 9 1.44 1.55 -12.93
N TRP A 10 1.65 1.76 -11.64
CA TRP A 10 1.31 3.02 -11.00
C TRP A 10 2.59 3.68 -10.53
N GLU A 11 2.61 5.01 -10.59
CA GLU A 11 3.74 5.79 -10.16
C GLU A 11 3.53 6.26 -8.73
N LEU A 12 4.56 6.13 -7.90
CA LEU A 12 4.51 6.63 -6.52
C LEU A 12 4.87 8.10 -6.51
N ARG A 13 4.02 8.91 -5.89
CA ARG A 13 4.30 10.33 -5.64
C ARG A 13 4.31 10.48 -4.13
N SER A 14 5.51 10.44 -3.55
CA SER A 14 5.67 10.42 -2.10
C SER A 14 4.93 11.57 -1.44
N GLY A 15 4.11 11.24 -0.44
CA GLY A 15 3.34 12.24 0.28
C GLY A 15 2.11 12.75 -0.45
N VAL A 16 1.92 12.35 -1.70
CA VAL A 16 0.79 12.81 -2.51
C VAL A 16 -0.18 11.68 -2.82
N GLY A 17 0.33 10.55 -3.27
CA GLY A 17 -0.52 9.44 -3.61
C GLY A 17 0.21 8.42 -4.48
N VAL A 18 -0.56 7.54 -5.09
CA VAL A 18 0.00 6.50 -5.96
C VAL A 18 -0.95 6.28 -7.13
N GLY A 19 -0.40 6.25 -8.34
CA GLY A 19 -1.20 6.12 -9.54
C GLY A 19 -2.21 7.24 -9.67
N PRO A 20 -3.46 6.92 -9.99
CA PRO A 20 -4.50 7.95 -10.10
C PRO A 20 -5.05 8.42 -8.77
N LEU A 21 -4.62 7.81 -7.64
CA LEU A 21 -5.19 8.10 -6.33
C LEU A 21 -4.33 9.11 -5.59
N GLN A 22 -4.99 10.08 -4.94
CA GLN A 22 -4.30 11.08 -4.13
C GLN A 22 -4.87 11.04 -2.72
N PHE A 23 -4.00 11.22 -1.74
CA PHE A 23 -4.45 11.31 -0.36
C PHE A 23 -5.40 12.49 -0.21
N GLY A 24 -6.46 12.29 0.55
CA GLY A 24 -7.50 13.29 0.71
C GLY A 24 -8.72 13.08 -0.16
N MET A 25 -8.66 12.15 -1.11
CA MET A 25 -9.81 11.86 -1.95
C MET A 25 -10.92 11.18 -1.15
N SER A 26 -12.18 11.46 -1.55
CA SER A 26 -13.32 10.74 -1.01
C SER A 26 -13.48 9.42 -1.74
N SER A 27 -14.37 8.56 -1.21
CA SER A 27 -14.67 7.28 -1.84
C SER A 27 -15.19 7.48 -3.27
N ALA A 28 -16.05 8.47 -3.47
CA ALA A 28 -16.60 8.73 -4.81
C ALA A 28 -15.50 9.17 -5.78
N GLU A 29 -14.57 9.99 -5.31
CA GLU A 29 -13.47 10.43 -6.18
C GLU A 29 -12.55 9.28 -6.55
N ILE A 30 -12.33 8.37 -5.61
CA ILE A 30 -11.52 7.19 -5.89
C ILE A 30 -12.20 6.31 -6.93
N ALA A 31 -13.50 6.05 -6.77
CA ALA A 31 -14.23 5.24 -7.74
C ALA A 31 -14.16 5.86 -9.13
N GLN A 32 -14.28 7.19 -9.20
CA GLN A 32 -14.16 7.88 -10.46
C GLN A 32 -12.77 7.71 -11.06
N ALA A 33 -11.73 7.87 -10.26
CA ALA A 33 -10.36 7.74 -10.73
C ALA A 33 -10.07 6.33 -11.21
N LEU A 34 -10.67 5.32 -10.58
CA LEU A 34 -10.47 3.93 -10.96
C LEU A 34 -11.44 3.48 -12.06
N LEU A 35 -12.37 4.33 -12.45
CA LEU A 35 -13.35 4.02 -13.49
C LEU A 35 -14.23 2.83 -13.09
N VAL A 36 -14.65 2.81 -11.84
CA VAL A 36 -15.52 1.76 -11.31
C VAL A 36 -16.74 2.40 -10.65
N PRO A 37 -17.84 1.65 -10.50
CA PRO A 37 -19.06 2.22 -9.90
C PRO A 37 -18.92 2.50 -8.41
N GLY A 38 -18.02 1.80 -7.72
CA GLY A 38 -17.84 1.97 -6.29
C GLY A 38 -17.05 0.82 -5.72
N PRO A 39 -16.89 0.80 -4.39
CA PRO A 39 -16.17 -0.31 -3.77
C PRO A 39 -16.98 -1.59 -3.79
N GLN A 40 -16.29 -2.73 -3.83
CA GLN A 40 -16.92 -4.03 -3.77
C GLN A 40 -17.27 -4.42 -2.34
N GLU A 41 -16.43 -4.00 -1.39
CA GLU A 41 -16.63 -4.29 0.02
C GLU A 41 -16.24 -3.08 0.84
N ARG A 42 -16.84 -2.96 2.01
CA ARG A 42 -16.58 -1.82 2.88
C ARG A 42 -16.61 -2.26 4.33
N VAL A 43 -15.65 -1.79 5.11
CA VAL A 43 -15.65 -1.92 6.55
C VAL A 43 -15.71 -0.51 7.13
N GLY A 44 -16.73 -0.23 7.92
CA GLY A 44 -16.92 1.12 8.45
C GLY A 44 -16.09 1.38 9.69
N GLY A 45 -16.39 2.50 10.34
CA GLY A 45 -15.74 2.88 11.58
C GLY A 45 -14.78 4.04 11.38
N PRO A 46 -14.03 4.41 12.44
CA PRO A 46 -13.13 5.55 12.35
C PRO A 46 -12.00 5.36 11.35
N TYR A 47 -11.63 4.10 11.09
CA TYR A 47 -10.61 3.81 10.11
C TYR A 47 -11.22 2.93 9.03
N ALA A 48 -12.15 3.53 8.29
CA ALA A 48 -12.91 2.80 7.28
C ALA A 48 -12.01 2.25 6.19
N GLN A 49 -12.36 1.09 5.66
CA GLN A 49 -11.64 0.45 4.57
C GLN A 49 -12.62 0.13 3.46
N GLU A 50 -12.17 0.24 2.23
CA GLU A 50 -12.97 -0.15 1.07
C GLU A 50 -12.12 -0.94 0.11
N ASP A 51 -12.65 -2.07 -0.37
CA ASP A 51 -11.99 -2.87 -1.38
C ASP A 51 -12.57 -2.52 -2.73
N PHE A 52 -11.72 -2.08 -3.63
CA PHE A 52 -12.09 -1.81 -5.00
C PHE A 52 -11.66 -2.96 -5.88
N GLN A 53 -12.05 -2.91 -7.14
CA GLN A 53 -11.67 -3.95 -8.09
C GLN A 53 -10.16 -3.94 -8.32
N ASP A 54 -9.68 -5.06 -8.84
CA ASP A 54 -8.27 -5.18 -9.27
C ASP A 54 -7.26 -5.00 -8.15
N GLY A 55 -7.64 -5.46 -6.95
CA GLY A 55 -6.66 -5.55 -5.87
C GLY A 55 -6.28 -4.23 -5.22
N VAL A 56 -7.15 -3.22 -5.28
CA VAL A 56 -6.89 -1.92 -4.68
C VAL A 56 -7.72 -1.80 -3.41
N LYS A 57 -7.08 -1.52 -2.28
CA LYS A 57 -7.77 -1.29 -1.02
C LYS A 57 -7.46 0.11 -0.53
N ALA A 58 -8.49 0.84 -0.15
CA ALA A 58 -8.35 2.20 0.35
C ALA A 58 -8.66 2.25 1.84
N PHE A 59 -7.86 3.00 2.58
CA PHE A 59 -8.07 3.24 4.01
C PHE A 59 -8.32 4.73 4.19
N TYR A 60 -9.32 5.07 5.01
CA TYR A 60 -9.75 6.46 5.16
C TYR A 60 -9.53 6.95 6.58
N ASP A 61 -9.20 8.23 6.67
CA ASP A 61 -9.14 8.94 7.95
C ASP A 61 -10.13 10.09 7.81
N ALA A 62 -11.20 10.05 8.59
CA ALA A 62 -12.27 11.06 8.55
C ALA A 62 -12.85 11.22 7.13
N GLY A 63 -13.00 10.11 6.43
CA GLY A 63 -13.60 10.09 5.10
C GLY A 63 -12.68 10.47 3.97
N LYS A 64 -11.39 10.68 4.27
CA LYS A 64 -10.41 11.07 3.27
C LYS A 64 -9.35 9.99 3.14
N LEU A 65 -8.92 9.74 1.92
CA LEU A 65 -7.93 8.69 1.66
C LEU A 65 -6.65 8.95 2.41
N ALA A 66 -6.22 7.98 3.21
CA ALA A 66 -4.99 8.08 3.99
C ALA A 66 -3.98 7.00 3.64
N CYS A 67 -4.43 5.88 3.10
CA CYS A 67 -3.53 4.77 2.79
C CYS A 67 -4.11 3.95 1.65
N VAL A 68 -3.23 3.45 0.79
CA VAL A 68 -3.62 2.56 -0.31
C VAL A 68 -2.80 1.29 -0.17
N ALA A 69 -3.47 0.13 -0.17
CA ALA A 69 -2.79 -1.16 -0.19
C ALA A 69 -3.06 -1.83 -1.53
N LEU A 70 -2.02 -2.41 -2.12
CA LEU A 70 -2.14 -3.07 -3.41
C LEU A 70 -1.88 -4.56 -3.25
N ASP A 71 -2.82 -5.37 -3.73
CA ASP A 71 -2.69 -6.82 -3.63
C ASP A 71 -1.41 -7.29 -4.31
N ALA A 72 -0.76 -8.29 -3.71
CA ALA A 72 0.52 -8.77 -4.22
C ALA A 72 0.46 -9.28 -5.64
N VAL A 73 -0.68 -9.86 -6.03
CA VAL A 73 -0.82 -10.52 -7.33
C VAL A 73 -1.75 -9.76 -8.26
N THR A 74 -2.91 -9.34 -7.76
CA THR A 74 -3.96 -8.77 -8.62
C THR A 74 -3.91 -7.26 -8.70
N GLY A 75 -3.18 -6.59 -7.81
CA GLY A 75 -3.12 -5.14 -7.80
C GLY A 75 -2.16 -4.59 -8.85
N PRO A 76 -2.19 -3.27 -9.04
CA PRO A 76 -1.21 -2.63 -9.91
C PRO A 76 0.19 -2.79 -9.35
N GLN A 77 1.18 -2.69 -10.22
CA GLN A 77 2.59 -2.76 -9.82
C GLN A 77 3.15 -1.36 -9.64
N VAL A 78 3.95 -1.17 -8.62
CA VAL A 78 4.67 0.07 -8.40
C VAL A 78 6.15 -0.26 -8.31
N PHE A 79 6.96 0.48 -9.06
CA PHE A 79 8.40 0.31 -9.00
C PHE A 79 9.01 1.46 -8.23
N LEU A 80 9.94 1.13 -7.33
CA LEU A 80 10.72 2.13 -6.63
C LEU A 80 12.17 1.88 -7.00
N SER A 81 12.78 2.85 -7.69
CA SER A 81 14.14 2.71 -8.19
C SER A 81 14.35 1.39 -8.95
N GLY A 82 13.32 1.02 -9.72
CA GLY A 82 13.38 -0.19 -10.54
C GLY A 82 13.00 -1.48 -9.85
N PHE A 83 12.77 -1.45 -8.53
CA PHE A 83 12.39 -2.65 -7.79
C PHE A 83 10.87 -2.77 -7.73
N PRO A 84 10.31 -3.95 -8.10
CA PRO A 84 8.84 -4.13 -8.03
C PRO A 84 8.41 -4.34 -6.59
N LEU A 85 7.58 -3.45 -6.09
CA LEU A 85 7.16 -3.49 -4.68
C LEU A 85 6.10 -4.55 -4.40
N ALA A 86 5.31 -4.91 -5.38
CA ALA A 86 4.25 -5.91 -5.19
C ALA A 86 4.68 -7.26 -5.76
N GLY A 87 4.40 -8.33 -5.02
CA GLY A 87 4.63 -9.68 -5.53
C GLY A 87 6.07 -10.15 -5.52
N SER A 88 6.92 -9.50 -4.74
CA SER A 88 8.32 -9.91 -4.64
C SER A 88 8.53 -10.78 -3.40
N ASP A 89 9.67 -11.45 -3.34
CA ASP A 89 10.06 -12.21 -2.16
C ASP A 89 10.22 -11.24 -0.98
N PRO A 90 9.61 -11.52 0.18
CA PRO A 90 9.69 -10.58 1.31
C PRO A 90 11.11 -10.28 1.76
N GLU A 91 12.00 -11.27 1.73
CA GLU A 91 13.39 -11.03 2.13
C GLU A 91 14.08 -10.08 1.16
N HIS A 92 13.84 -10.27 -0.14
CA HIS A 92 14.41 -9.38 -1.14
C HIS A 92 13.82 -7.98 -1.01
N GLY A 93 12.54 -7.88 -0.72
CA GLY A 93 11.90 -6.58 -0.52
C GLY A 93 12.46 -5.86 0.68
N GLN A 94 12.64 -6.57 1.79
CA GLN A 94 13.19 -5.97 2.99
C GLN A 94 14.63 -5.50 2.73
N GLN A 95 15.43 -6.32 2.09
CA GLN A 95 16.81 -5.94 1.79
C GLN A 95 16.86 -4.72 0.86
N PHE A 96 15.95 -4.69 -0.12
CA PHE A 96 15.87 -3.54 -1.01
C PHE A 96 15.59 -2.25 -0.23
N LEU A 97 14.64 -2.30 0.71
CA LEU A 97 14.31 -1.10 1.49
C LEU A 97 15.48 -0.68 2.37
N LEU A 98 16.17 -1.63 2.96
CA LEU A 98 17.34 -1.31 3.78
C LEU A 98 18.42 -0.64 2.94
N ASP A 99 18.70 -1.18 1.76
CA ASP A 99 19.71 -0.62 0.88
C ASP A 99 19.30 0.75 0.36
N HIS A 100 18.02 0.92 0.02
CA HIS A 100 17.51 2.18 -0.47
C HIS A 100 17.64 3.27 0.60
N ALA A 101 17.31 2.90 1.83
CA ALA A 101 17.42 3.85 2.93
C ALA A 101 18.87 4.28 3.14
N ALA A 102 19.79 3.34 3.06
CA ALA A 102 21.20 3.64 3.24
C ALA A 102 21.72 4.56 2.13
N GLU A 103 21.28 4.32 0.89
CA GLU A 103 21.74 5.10 -0.25
C GLU A 103 21.16 6.50 -0.29
N HIS A 104 19.91 6.65 0.15
CA HIS A 104 19.20 7.92 0.01
C HIS A 104 18.95 8.64 1.32
N GLY A 105 19.40 8.07 2.43
CA GLY A 105 19.20 8.70 3.73
C GLY A 105 17.75 8.66 4.20
N ASN A 106 17.00 7.65 3.77
CA ASN A 106 15.61 7.53 4.18
C ASN A 106 15.49 7.05 5.62
N CYS A 107 14.39 7.40 6.26
CA CYS A 107 14.10 6.97 7.62
C CYS A 107 13.39 5.64 7.59
N LEU A 108 13.82 4.72 8.45
CA LEU A 108 13.24 3.39 8.54
C LEU A 108 12.39 3.26 9.80
N LEU A 109 11.32 2.50 9.70
CA LEU A 109 10.47 2.21 10.84
C LEU A 109 9.96 0.78 10.71
N TYR A 110 10.10 0.01 11.80
CA TYR A 110 9.50 -1.31 11.87
C TYR A 110 8.15 -1.20 12.57
N THR A 111 7.15 -1.84 11.98
CA THR A 111 5.81 -1.85 12.55
C THR A 111 5.71 -3.00 13.56
N PRO A 112 4.59 -3.08 14.32
CA PRO A 112 4.45 -4.14 15.33
C PRO A 112 4.56 -5.56 14.78
N ASP A 113 4.26 -5.79 13.49
CA ASP A 113 4.41 -7.13 12.92
C ASP A 113 5.73 -7.31 12.18
N ASP A 114 6.70 -6.42 12.46
CA ASP A 114 8.03 -6.47 11.86
C ASP A 114 8.05 -6.16 10.37
N SER A 115 7.03 -5.50 9.87
CA SER A 115 7.07 -4.99 8.50
C SER A 115 7.93 -3.72 8.48
N LEU A 116 8.64 -3.52 7.39
CA LEU A 116 9.56 -2.40 7.26
C LEU A 116 8.94 -1.30 6.42
N SER A 117 9.12 -0.06 6.84
CA SER A 117 8.64 1.07 6.06
C SER A 117 9.71 2.13 5.90
N LEU A 118 9.58 2.89 4.82
CA LEU A 118 10.35 4.11 4.60
C LEU A 118 9.41 5.26 4.89
N THR A 119 9.56 5.87 6.07
CA THR A 119 8.56 6.83 6.54
C THR A 119 8.51 8.09 5.71
N ASP A 120 9.66 8.56 5.25
CA ASP A 120 9.71 9.78 4.46
C ASP A 120 9.17 9.58 3.04
N LEU A 121 9.07 8.34 2.59
CA LEU A 121 8.44 8.05 1.30
C LEU A 121 7.01 7.57 1.46
N GLY A 122 6.60 7.26 2.68
CA GLY A 122 5.25 6.76 2.91
C GLY A 122 5.02 5.36 2.34
N VAL A 123 6.05 4.53 2.34
CA VAL A 123 5.96 3.16 1.81
C VAL A 123 6.10 2.18 2.95
N LEU A 124 5.14 1.27 3.08
CA LEU A 124 5.19 0.17 4.03
C LEU A 124 5.09 -1.12 3.25
N LEU A 125 6.02 -2.04 3.47
CA LEU A 125 6.04 -3.29 2.73
C LEU A 125 5.67 -4.44 3.65
N ARG A 126 4.46 -4.96 3.46
CA ARG A 126 3.97 -6.10 4.22
C ARG A 126 4.10 -7.35 3.37
N SER A 127 3.81 -8.50 3.97
CA SER A 127 3.78 -9.73 3.22
C SER A 127 2.36 -10.26 3.18
N GLN A 128 2.04 -10.97 2.10
CA GLN A 128 0.73 -11.55 1.86
C GLN A 128 0.91 -13.01 1.55
N GLN A 129 0.06 -13.85 2.15
CA GLN A 129 0.07 -15.28 1.85
C GLN A 129 -0.63 -15.51 0.53
N VAL A 130 0.07 -16.13 -0.42
CA VAL A 130 -0.48 -16.43 -1.73
C VAL A 130 -0.20 -17.90 -2.00
N GLY A 131 -1.21 -18.74 -1.80
CA GLY A 131 -1.00 -20.18 -1.89
C GLY A 131 0.02 -20.63 -0.85
N ALA A 132 1.08 -21.28 -1.28
CA ALA A 132 2.12 -21.76 -0.38
C ALA A 132 3.24 -20.74 -0.20
N ALA A 133 3.17 -19.60 -0.86
CA ALA A 133 4.23 -18.60 -0.82
C ALA A 133 3.79 -17.36 -0.08
N ARG A 134 4.78 -16.55 0.33
CA ARG A 134 4.50 -15.21 0.84
C ARG A 134 5.15 -14.23 -0.11
N LEU A 135 4.39 -13.20 -0.47
CA LEU A 135 4.85 -12.18 -1.41
C LEU A 135 4.65 -10.81 -0.81
N THR A 136 5.42 -9.84 -1.29
CA THR A 136 5.30 -8.48 -0.76
C THR A 136 4.00 -7.83 -1.20
N ARG A 137 3.45 -7.04 -0.29
CA ARG A 137 2.23 -6.27 -0.52
C ARG A 137 2.48 -4.85 -0.06
N PRO A 138 2.62 -3.90 -0.99
CA PRO A 138 2.96 -2.53 -0.60
C PRO A 138 1.74 -1.75 -0.11
N LEU A 139 1.97 -0.91 0.89
CA LEU A 139 1.00 0.06 1.34
C LEU A 139 1.64 1.43 1.20
N PHE A 140 0.85 2.40 0.74
CA PHE A 140 1.31 3.77 0.56
C PHE A 140 0.48 4.66 1.46
N LEU A 141 1.15 5.42 2.34
CA LEU A 141 0.48 6.19 3.36
C LEU A 141 0.92 7.64 3.29
N LYS A 142 0.02 8.54 3.69
CA LYS A 142 0.47 9.90 3.91
C LYS A 142 1.28 9.92 5.20
N GLU A 143 2.25 10.82 5.23
CA GLU A 143 3.24 10.81 6.30
C GLU A 143 2.63 10.91 7.69
N GLU A 144 1.66 11.82 7.85
CA GLU A 144 1.03 12.01 9.15
C GLU A 144 0.35 10.76 9.65
N TRP A 145 -0.21 9.97 8.72
CA TRP A 145 -0.95 8.76 9.11
C TRP A 145 -0.01 7.69 9.61
N LEU A 146 1.19 7.63 9.05
CA LEU A 146 2.18 6.67 9.50
C LEU A 146 2.61 6.94 10.94
N GLU A 147 2.61 8.22 11.34
CA GLU A 147 2.98 8.60 12.70
C GLU A 147 1.79 8.62 13.65
N SER A 148 0.60 8.29 13.17
CA SER A 148 -0.60 8.30 14.01
C SER A 148 -0.57 7.15 14.99
N GLU A 149 -1.39 7.27 16.04
CA GLU A 149 -1.52 6.19 17.01
C GLU A 149 -2.00 4.91 16.34
N TYR A 150 -2.84 5.06 15.32
CA TYR A 150 -3.36 3.90 14.62
C TYR A 150 -2.23 3.05 14.02
N CYS A 151 -1.28 3.69 13.34
CA CYS A 151 -0.19 2.96 12.70
C CYS A 151 0.89 2.55 13.70
N ARG A 152 1.06 3.32 14.78
CA ARG A 152 2.08 2.98 15.78
C ARG A 152 1.65 1.80 16.64
N ASP A 153 0.39 1.76 17.01
CA ASP A 153 -0.12 0.71 17.90
C ASP A 153 -0.71 -0.46 17.12
N HIS A 154 -1.17 -0.19 15.92
CA HIS A 154 -1.78 -1.19 15.07
C HIS A 154 -1.30 -0.98 13.67
N LEU A 155 -1.31 -2.01 12.88
CA LEU A 155 -1.09 -1.84 11.46
C LEU A 155 -2.41 -1.44 10.82
N PRO A 156 -2.35 -0.80 9.65
CA PRO A 156 -3.57 -0.61 8.90
C PRO A 156 -4.24 -1.97 8.76
N LEU A 157 -5.40 -2.11 9.35
CA LEU A 157 -6.08 -3.38 9.33
C LEU A 157 -6.59 -3.69 7.94
N GLU A 158 -6.37 -4.89 7.51
CA GLU A 158 -6.81 -5.30 6.19
C GLU A 158 -7.93 -6.31 6.33
N GLY A 159 -8.91 -5.94 7.10
CA GLY A 159 -10.04 -6.80 7.30
C GLY A 159 -9.59 -8.07 8.01
N THR A 160 -9.94 -9.18 7.44
CA THR A 160 -9.63 -10.42 8.08
C THR A 160 -8.34 -11.00 7.65
N SER A 161 -7.46 -10.22 7.15
CA SER A 161 -6.23 -10.79 6.69
C SER A 161 -5.65 -11.53 7.82
N GLY A 162 -5.86 -12.62 7.92
CA GLY A 162 -5.38 -13.47 8.97
C GLY A 162 -3.96 -13.81 8.70
#